data_d463de68967251dd8eb78d6b0c472a46
#
_entry.id   d463de68967251dd8eb78d6b0c472a46
#
_cell.length_a   1.000
_cell.length_b   1.000
_cell.length_c   1.000
_cell.angle_alpha   90.00
_cell.angle_beta   90.00
_cell.angle_gamma   90.00
#
_symmetry.space_group_name_H-M   'P 1'
#
loop_
_entity.id
_entity.type
_entity.pdbx_description
1 polymer ?
#
loop_
_entity_poly.entity_id
_entity_poly.type
_entity_poly.pdbx_seq_one_letter_code
_entity_poly.pdbx_strand_id
1 'polypeptide(L)'
;MIENVNLFVGTKVFRYTVKLYSEENVLLAERQGTTFLLPNQKALIFEPNMVPGPRAPARVDFSFEEPITWTRMDAGDAQKIEVISRRFESDPHPIVRIKLRNKSTSRESELEISLVLESKDGNAFAVARTTLEDFVAGSEREAVFSWPTSQFQEPASMQVLYRRVVR
;
A
#
# COMPACT_ATOMS: atom_id res chain seq x y z
N MET A 1 -1.54 -1.09 -8.10
CA MET A 1 -2.02 0.20 -7.54
C MET A 1 -3.37 0.53 -8.14
N ILE A 2 -4.30 1.04 -7.35
CA ILE A 2 -5.63 1.49 -7.79
C ILE A 2 -5.83 2.95 -7.39
N GLU A 3 -6.66 3.67 -8.13
CA GLU A 3 -6.94 5.07 -7.89
C GLU A 3 -8.43 5.35 -8.02
N ASN A 4 -9.00 6.06 -7.05
CA ASN A 4 -10.33 6.63 -7.12
C ASN A 4 -10.21 8.11 -7.46
N VAL A 5 -10.54 8.47 -8.68
CA VAL A 5 -10.49 9.87 -9.16
C VAL A 5 -11.72 10.69 -8.75
N ASN A 6 -12.75 10.05 -8.17
CA ASN A 6 -13.93 10.77 -7.71
C ASN A 6 -13.61 11.55 -6.44
N LEU A 7 -14.07 12.78 -6.37
CA LEU A 7 -13.80 13.68 -5.24
C LEU A 7 -14.73 13.46 -4.04
N PHE A 8 -15.90 12.86 -4.27
CA PHE A 8 -16.98 12.81 -3.26
C PHE A 8 -17.58 11.42 -3.05
N VAL A 9 -17.17 10.42 -3.81
CA VAL A 9 -17.67 9.06 -3.66
C VAL A 9 -16.53 8.07 -3.44
N GLY A 10 -16.77 7.12 -2.58
CA GLY A 10 -15.87 6.04 -2.26
C GLY A 10 -16.63 4.75 -1.96
N THR A 11 -15.91 3.70 -1.67
CA THR A 11 -16.48 2.44 -1.23
C THR A 11 -15.80 1.98 0.06
N LYS A 12 -16.61 1.55 1.03
CA LYS A 12 -16.10 1.00 2.30
C LYS A 12 -15.58 -0.41 2.15
N VAL A 13 -16.16 -1.16 1.23
CA VAL A 13 -15.77 -2.55 0.99
C VAL A 13 -15.95 -2.85 -0.49
N PHE A 14 -14.92 -3.32 -1.13
CA PHE A 14 -15.04 -4.05 -2.38
C PHE A 14 -14.12 -5.28 -2.36
N ARG A 15 -14.56 -6.30 -3.07
CA ARG A 15 -13.82 -7.55 -3.18
C ARG A 15 -13.00 -7.55 -4.46
N TYR A 16 -11.86 -8.20 -4.38
CA TYR A 16 -10.99 -8.38 -5.53
C TYR A 16 -10.39 -9.79 -5.56
N THR A 17 -9.94 -10.18 -6.72
CA THR A 17 -9.21 -11.41 -6.93
C THR A 17 -7.90 -11.11 -7.66
N VAL A 18 -6.80 -11.68 -7.16
CA VAL A 18 -5.48 -11.66 -7.80
C VAL A 18 -5.16 -13.08 -8.24
N LYS A 19 -4.78 -13.25 -9.52
CA LYS A 19 -4.41 -14.54 -10.09
C LYS A 19 -3.02 -14.44 -10.70
N LEU A 20 -2.18 -15.44 -10.42
CA LEU A 20 -0.86 -15.58 -11.02
C LEU A 20 -0.88 -16.71 -12.05
N TYR A 21 -0.33 -16.47 -13.22
CA TYR A 21 -0.24 -17.44 -14.29
C TYR A 21 1.19 -17.64 -14.76
N SER A 22 1.52 -18.86 -15.21
CA SER A 22 2.77 -19.15 -15.90
C SER A 22 2.75 -18.60 -17.34
N GLU A 23 3.88 -18.73 -18.06
CA GLU A 23 3.96 -18.42 -19.49
C GLU A 23 2.99 -19.25 -20.33
N GLU A 24 2.69 -20.49 -19.93
CA GLU A 24 1.74 -21.38 -20.60
C GLU A 24 0.28 -21.13 -20.19
N ASN A 25 -0.02 -20.00 -19.53
CA ASN A 25 -1.35 -19.68 -19.01
C ASN A 25 -1.91 -20.67 -17.96
N VAL A 26 -1.06 -21.40 -17.26
CA VAL A 26 -1.50 -22.25 -16.14
C VAL A 26 -1.66 -21.38 -14.90
N LEU A 27 -2.82 -21.46 -14.22
CA LEU A 27 -3.07 -20.80 -12.95
C LEU A 27 -2.14 -21.38 -11.87
N LEU A 28 -1.29 -20.53 -11.30
CA LEU A 28 -0.30 -20.92 -10.28
C LEU A 28 -0.79 -20.64 -8.86
N ALA A 29 -1.46 -19.50 -8.67
CA ALA A 29 -2.01 -19.10 -7.39
C ALA A 29 -3.18 -18.14 -7.58
N GLU A 30 -4.12 -18.18 -6.64
CA GLU A 30 -5.24 -17.25 -6.56
C GLU A 30 -5.39 -16.75 -5.12
N ARG A 31 -5.67 -15.46 -4.98
CA ARG A 31 -5.96 -14.83 -3.71
C ARG A 31 -7.17 -13.91 -3.86
N GLN A 32 -8.14 -14.07 -2.96
CA GLN A 32 -9.26 -13.16 -2.83
C GLN A 32 -9.05 -12.29 -1.61
N GLY A 33 -9.41 -11.03 -1.73
CA GLY A 33 -9.30 -10.07 -0.65
C GLY A 33 -10.43 -9.04 -0.67
N THR A 34 -10.49 -8.26 0.39
CA THR A 34 -11.36 -7.11 0.51
C THR A 34 -10.55 -5.87 0.80
N THR A 35 -10.98 -4.73 0.26
CA THR A 35 -10.36 -3.45 0.56
C THR A 35 -11.42 -2.35 0.48
N PHE A 36 -11.01 -1.12 0.73
CA PHE A 36 -11.83 0.08 0.62
C PHE A 36 -11.09 1.13 -0.22
N LEU A 37 -11.82 2.11 -0.72
CA LEU A 37 -11.23 3.17 -1.51
C LEU A 37 -11.97 4.48 -1.24
N LEU A 38 -11.28 5.41 -0.61
CA LEU A 38 -11.82 6.73 -0.29
C LEU A 38 -11.85 7.64 -1.53
N PRO A 39 -12.61 8.74 -1.49
CA PRO A 39 -12.58 9.74 -2.55
C PRO A 39 -11.17 10.28 -2.80
N ASN A 40 -10.83 10.53 -4.06
CA ASN A 40 -9.55 11.13 -4.49
C ASN A 40 -8.32 10.41 -3.87
N GLN A 41 -8.31 9.10 -3.85
CA GLN A 41 -7.29 8.31 -3.17
C GLN A 41 -6.62 7.31 -4.10
N LYS A 42 -5.29 7.23 -3.97
CA LYS A 42 -4.48 6.10 -4.46
C LYS A 42 -4.28 5.09 -3.35
N ALA A 43 -4.43 3.82 -3.67
CA ALA A 43 -4.20 2.73 -2.75
C ALA A 43 -3.36 1.62 -3.39
N LEU A 44 -2.50 1.01 -2.58
CA LEU A 44 -1.77 -0.18 -2.95
C LEU A 44 -2.53 -1.40 -2.45
N ILE A 45 -2.88 -2.30 -3.35
CA ILE A 45 -3.29 -3.65 -2.98
C ILE A 45 -2.03 -4.50 -2.94
N PHE A 46 -1.78 -5.08 -1.79
CA PHE A 46 -0.62 -5.91 -1.53
C PHE A 46 -1.04 -7.24 -0.94
N GLU A 47 -0.78 -8.32 -1.69
CA GLU A 47 -1.03 -9.70 -1.26
C GLU A 47 0.30 -10.39 -0.95
N PRO A 48 0.67 -10.48 0.34
CA PRO A 48 1.89 -11.17 0.72
C PRO A 48 1.74 -12.69 0.59
N ASN A 49 2.87 -13.37 0.44
CA ASN A 49 2.95 -14.83 0.50
C ASN A 49 2.08 -15.56 -0.54
N MET A 50 1.94 -15.01 -1.74
CA MET A 50 1.41 -15.77 -2.87
C MET A 50 2.51 -16.71 -3.37
N VAL A 51 2.39 -18.01 -3.06
CA VAL A 51 3.38 -19.02 -3.42
C VAL A 51 2.95 -19.70 -4.72
N PRO A 52 3.61 -19.44 -5.85
CA PRO A 52 3.21 -19.99 -7.16
C PRO A 52 3.64 -21.46 -7.38
N GLY A 53 4.19 -22.11 -6.34
CA GLY A 53 4.80 -23.44 -6.48
C GLY A 53 6.16 -23.38 -7.21
N PRO A 54 6.57 -24.47 -7.90
CA PRO A 54 7.89 -24.53 -8.54
C PRO A 54 7.99 -23.73 -9.85
N ARG A 55 6.88 -23.23 -10.39
CA ARG A 55 6.84 -22.47 -11.65
C ARG A 55 6.93 -20.98 -11.39
N ALA A 56 7.69 -20.26 -12.22
CA ALA A 56 7.77 -18.82 -12.16
C ALA A 56 6.46 -18.18 -12.68
N PRO A 57 5.90 -17.17 -11.99
CA PRO A 57 4.78 -16.40 -12.52
C PRO A 57 5.27 -15.50 -13.66
N ALA A 58 4.50 -15.46 -14.76
CA ALA A 58 4.76 -14.60 -15.91
C ALA A 58 3.70 -13.51 -16.07
N ARG A 59 2.48 -13.73 -15.56
CA ARG A 59 1.36 -12.79 -15.68
C ARG A 59 0.56 -12.72 -14.40
N VAL A 60 0.10 -11.50 -14.09
CA VAL A 60 -0.81 -11.23 -12.98
C VAL A 60 -2.12 -10.68 -13.55
N ASP A 61 -3.23 -11.30 -13.19
CA ASP A 61 -4.56 -10.77 -13.44
C ASP A 61 -5.15 -10.23 -12.14
N PHE A 62 -5.78 -9.08 -12.25
CA PHE A 62 -6.47 -8.43 -11.16
C PHE A 62 -7.90 -8.09 -11.59
N SER A 63 -8.87 -8.52 -10.81
CA SER A 63 -10.28 -8.25 -11.08
C SER A 63 -11.02 -7.81 -9.82
N PHE A 64 -12.03 -6.97 -10.02
CA PHE A 64 -13.00 -6.61 -8.98
C PHE A 64 -14.24 -7.50 -9.09
N GLU A 65 -14.84 -7.81 -7.95
CA GLU A 65 -16.16 -8.43 -7.89
C GLU A 65 -17.23 -7.33 -7.98
N GLU A 66 -18.08 -7.44 -8.95
CA GLU A 66 -19.22 -6.50 -9.15
C GLU A 66 -20.52 -7.05 -8.54
N PRO A 67 -21.45 -6.20 -8.13
CA PRO A 67 -21.42 -4.73 -8.18
C PRO A 67 -20.63 -4.10 -7.01
N ILE A 68 -19.87 -3.04 -7.30
CA ILE A 68 -19.24 -2.23 -6.27
C ILE A 68 -20.24 -1.18 -5.78
N THR A 69 -20.49 -1.13 -4.48
CA THR A 69 -21.37 -0.11 -3.87
C THR A 69 -20.57 1.17 -3.61
N TRP A 70 -20.88 2.20 -4.38
CA TRP A 70 -20.31 3.53 -4.22
C TRP A 70 -21.23 4.39 -3.36
N THR A 71 -20.65 5.05 -2.34
CA THR A 71 -21.38 5.95 -1.44
C THR A 71 -20.72 7.31 -1.37
N ARG A 72 -21.52 8.35 -1.11
CA ARG A 72 -20.96 9.67 -0.84
C ARG A 72 -20.19 9.63 0.47
N MET A 73 -18.95 10.09 0.44
CA MET A 73 -18.05 10.12 1.58
C MET A 73 -17.30 11.44 1.60
N ASP A 74 -16.96 11.88 2.79
CA ASP A 74 -15.94 12.90 2.96
C ASP A 74 -14.55 12.23 2.86
N ALA A 75 -13.69 12.77 2.02
CA ALA A 75 -12.29 12.33 1.93
C ALA A 75 -11.55 12.50 3.29
N GLY A 76 -12.11 13.33 4.15
CA GLY A 76 -11.59 13.62 5.48
C GLY A 76 -10.22 14.29 5.47
N ASP A 77 -9.61 14.34 6.64
CA ASP A 77 -8.31 14.96 6.86
C ASP A 77 -7.12 14.07 6.46
N ALA A 78 -7.34 12.87 5.88
CA ALA A 78 -6.25 11.99 5.48
C ALA A 78 -5.27 12.64 4.48
N GLN A 79 -5.73 13.63 3.72
CA GLN A 79 -4.88 14.44 2.83
C GLN A 79 -3.93 15.40 3.59
N LYS A 80 -4.07 15.52 4.90
CA LYS A 80 -3.24 16.39 5.75
C LYS A 80 -2.09 15.65 6.44
N ILE A 81 -1.80 14.43 6.04
CA ILE A 81 -0.60 13.73 6.48
C ILE A 81 0.58 14.15 5.57
N GLU A 82 1.63 14.64 6.17
CA GLU A 82 2.85 15.06 5.49
C GLU A 82 3.95 14.03 5.69
N VAL A 83 4.62 13.65 4.61
CA VAL A 83 5.85 12.86 4.68
C VAL A 83 7.03 13.82 4.85
N ILE A 84 7.63 13.87 6.04
CA ILE A 84 8.73 14.77 6.39
C ILE A 84 10.06 14.26 5.82
N SER A 85 10.33 12.97 6.00
CA SER A 85 11.59 12.37 5.54
C SER A 85 11.43 10.89 5.21
N ARG A 86 12.33 10.43 4.36
CA ARG A 86 12.53 9.03 3.99
C ARG A 86 14.01 8.72 4.19
N ARG A 87 14.32 7.65 4.92
CA ARG A 87 15.69 7.20 5.15
C ARG A 87 15.78 5.70 4.88
N PHE A 88 16.77 5.31 4.11
CA PHE A 88 17.14 3.92 3.88
C PHE A 88 18.45 3.62 4.62
N GLU A 89 18.50 2.48 5.28
CA GLU A 89 19.66 1.93 5.98
C GLU A 89 19.84 0.49 5.50
N SER A 90 21.06 0.08 5.12
CA SER A 90 21.31 -1.25 4.53
C SER A 90 21.94 -2.25 5.50
N ASP A 91 22.56 -1.79 6.60
CA ASP A 91 23.34 -2.64 7.51
C ASP A 91 22.73 -2.62 8.93
N PRO A 92 22.56 -3.77 9.61
CA PRO A 92 22.81 -5.16 9.16
C PRO A 92 21.71 -5.74 8.27
N HIS A 93 20.54 -5.12 8.22
CA HIS A 93 19.39 -5.48 7.40
C HIS A 93 18.78 -4.24 6.77
N PRO A 94 18.18 -4.36 5.59
CA PRO A 94 17.54 -3.22 4.96
C PRO A 94 16.33 -2.73 5.79
N ILE A 95 16.41 -1.46 6.16
CA ILE A 95 15.38 -0.76 6.93
C ILE A 95 15.05 0.54 6.20
N VAL A 96 13.77 0.84 6.07
CA VAL A 96 13.29 2.15 5.65
C VAL A 96 12.51 2.79 6.78
N ARG A 97 12.87 4.03 7.10
CA ARG A 97 12.17 4.87 8.08
C ARG A 97 11.47 6.02 7.37
N ILE A 98 10.19 6.12 7.58
CA ILE A 98 9.35 7.19 7.02
C ILE A 98 8.84 8.03 8.17
N LYS A 99 9.29 9.27 8.25
CA LYS A 99 8.80 10.22 9.25
C LYS A 99 7.60 10.97 8.70
N LEU A 100 6.52 10.95 9.45
CA LEU A 100 5.23 11.53 9.08
C LEU A 100 4.79 12.55 10.12
N ARG A 101 4.07 13.59 9.67
CA ARG A 101 3.39 14.57 10.53
C ARG A 101 1.89 14.57 10.24
N ASN A 102 1.09 14.52 11.28
CA ASN A 102 -0.35 14.73 11.16
C ASN A 102 -0.63 16.25 11.24
N LYS A 103 -0.89 16.87 10.07
CA LYS A 103 -1.28 18.31 9.98
C LYS A 103 -2.77 18.54 10.15
N SER A 104 -3.56 17.48 10.37
CA SER A 104 -4.99 17.64 10.62
C SER A 104 -5.25 18.21 12.00
N THR A 105 -6.47 18.62 12.24
CA THR A 105 -6.96 19.06 13.55
C THR A 105 -7.50 17.91 14.38
N SER A 106 -7.55 16.70 13.82
CA SER A 106 -8.08 15.50 14.45
C SER A 106 -7.02 14.41 14.60
N ARG A 107 -7.26 13.52 15.54
CA ARG A 107 -6.50 12.29 15.71
C ARG A 107 -6.90 11.28 14.63
N GLU A 108 -5.94 10.62 14.02
CA GLU A 108 -6.17 9.46 13.18
C GLU A 108 -6.10 8.19 14.02
N SER A 109 -7.23 7.49 14.15
CA SER A 109 -7.29 6.26 14.94
C SER A 109 -6.45 5.15 14.35
N GLU A 110 -6.44 5.05 13.01
CA GLU A 110 -5.71 4.02 12.28
C GLU A 110 -5.35 4.55 10.89
N LEU A 111 -4.03 4.66 10.62
CA LEU A 111 -3.47 5.09 9.35
C LEU A 111 -2.65 3.95 8.75
N GLU A 112 -3.11 3.38 7.66
CA GLU A 112 -2.34 2.41 6.88
C GLU A 112 -1.31 3.15 6.03
N ILE A 113 -0.07 2.67 6.04
CA ILE A 113 1.04 3.21 5.26
C ILE A 113 1.61 2.09 4.41
N SER A 114 1.62 2.29 3.11
CA SER A 114 2.24 1.40 2.13
C SER A 114 3.47 2.05 1.53
N LEU A 115 4.52 1.27 1.38
CA LEU A 115 5.79 1.68 0.80
C LEU A 115 6.09 0.83 -0.43
N VAL A 116 6.45 1.50 -1.53
CA VAL A 116 6.96 0.87 -2.74
C VAL A 116 8.38 1.37 -2.97
N LEU A 117 9.32 0.45 -3.12
CA LEU A 117 10.72 0.76 -3.45
C LEU A 117 10.97 0.45 -4.91
N GLU A 118 11.54 1.41 -5.62
CA GLU A 118 11.78 1.33 -7.05
C GLU A 118 13.28 1.40 -7.35
N SER A 119 13.70 0.63 -8.35
CA SER A 119 15.04 0.66 -8.92
C SER A 119 15.24 1.90 -9.80
N LYS A 120 16.48 2.12 -10.28
CA LYS A 120 16.81 3.19 -11.21
C LYS A 120 16.03 3.12 -12.53
N ASP A 121 15.61 1.92 -12.91
CA ASP A 121 14.82 1.67 -14.13
C ASP A 121 13.31 1.88 -13.89
N GLY A 122 12.90 2.34 -12.70
CA GLY A 122 11.51 2.58 -12.33
C GLY A 122 10.71 1.31 -12.00
N ASN A 123 11.37 0.16 -11.91
CA ASN A 123 10.71 -1.08 -11.54
C ASN A 123 10.58 -1.21 -10.03
N ALA A 124 9.38 -1.53 -9.55
CA ALA A 124 9.17 -1.86 -8.16
C ALA A 124 9.84 -3.21 -7.84
N PHE A 125 10.70 -3.24 -6.81
CA PHE A 125 11.39 -4.45 -6.39
C PHE A 125 11.06 -4.88 -4.96
N ALA A 126 10.50 -3.97 -4.16
CA ALA A 126 10.02 -4.29 -2.82
C ALA A 126 8.80 -3.46 -2.46
N VAL A 127 7.89 -4.08 -1.73
CA VAL A 127 6.72 -3.44 -1.16
C VAL A 127 6.55 -3.86 0.30
N ALA A 128 6.02 -2.97 1.10
CA ALA A 128 5.70 -3.26 2.49
C ALA A 128 4.51 -2.41 2.95
N ARG A 129 3.86 -2.85 4.03
CA ARG A 129 2.74 -2.15 4.63
C ARG A 129 2.85 -2.20 6.15
N THR A 130 2.50 -1.11 6.80
CA THR A 130 2.38 -1.00 8.24
C THR A 130 1.19 -0.11 8.60
N THR A 131 0.83 -0.08 9.87
CA THR A 131 -0.25 0.74 10.39
C THR A 131 0.27 1.58 11.55
N LEU A 132 -0.07 2.85 11.58
CA LEU A 132 0.09 3.71 12.75
C LEU A 132 -1.27 3.86 13.41
N GLU A 133 -1.33 3.45 14.67
CA GLU A 133 -2.49 3.65 15.53
C GLU A 133 -2.33 4.94 16.32
N ASP A 134 -3.46 5.57 16.63
CA ASP A 134 -3.50 6.74 17.52
C ASP A 134 -2.56 7.89 17.12
N PHE A 135 -2.57 8.27 15.86
CA PHE A 135 -1.72 9.32 15.34
C PHE A 135 -2.32 10.71 15.70
N VAL A 136 -1.85 11.29 16.79
CA VAL A 136 -2.36 12.52 17.38
C VAL A 136 -2.20 13.70 16.43
N ALA A 137 -3.18 14.62 16.45
CA ALA A 137 -3.14 15.88 15.71
C ALA A 137 -1.86 16.68 16.02
N GLY A 138 -1.21 17.23 15.00
CA GLY A 138 0.00 18.03 15.13
C GLY A 138 1.28 17.25 15.49
N SER A 139 1.18 15.96 15.81
CA SER A 139 2.34 15.15 16.20
C SER A 139 3.12 14.59 15.01
N GLU A 140 4.32 14.07 15.30
CA GLU A 140 5.15 13.34 14.36
C GLU A 140 5.28 11.88 14.80
N ARG A 141 5.29 10.98 13.87
CA ARG A 141 5.50 9.55 14.08
C ARG A 141 6.40 8.98 13.00
N GLU A 142 7.07 7.89 13.32
CA GLU A 142 7.89 7.15 12.39
C GLU A 142 7.25 5.79 12.07
N ALA A 143 7.13 5.49 10.78
CA ALA A 143 6.82 4.17 10.28
C ALA A 143 8.10 3.48 9.86
N VAL A 144 8.33 2.26 10.34
CA VAL A 144 9.54 1.49 10.08
C VAL A 144 9.18 0.25 9.28
N PHE A 145 9.93 0.02 8.21
CA PHE A 145 9.80 -1.15 7.35
C PHE A 145 11.13 -1.89 7.32
N SER A 146 11.11 -3.21 7.40
CA SER A 146 12.32 -4.04 7.38
C SER A 146 12.11 -5.29 6.54
N TRP A 147 13.18 -5.78 5.93
CA TRP A 147 13.19 -7.01 5.15
C TRP A 147 14.26 -7.97 5.68
N PRO A 148 13.90 -9.26 5.85
CA PRO A 148 14.82 -10.25 6.42
C PRO A 148 15.81 -10.81 5.38
N THR A 149 16.35 -9.96 4.52
CA THR A 149 17.31 -10.36 3.48
C THR A 149 18.52 -9.47 3.50
N SER A 150 19.72 -10.06 3.30
CA SER A 150 20.96 -9.31 3.16
C SER A 150 21.22 -8.81 1.74
N GLN A 151 20.52 -9.38 0.74
CA GLN A 151 20.65 -8.97 -0.65
C GLN A 151 19.53 -8.01 -1.00
N PHE A 152 19.77 -6.73 -0.78
CA PHE A 152 18.80 -5.68 -1.02
C PHE A 152 19.50 -4.49 -1.70
N GLN A 153 18.99 -4.08 -2.84
CA GLN A 153 19.55 -2.92 -3.53
C GLN A 153 19.09 -1.61 -2.88
N GLU A 154 19.92 -0.58 -2.95
CA GLU A 154 19.51 0.77 -2.55
C GLU A 154 18.40 1.27 -3.47
N PRO A 155 17.26 1.73 -2.93
CA PRO A 155 16.16 2.23 -3.74
C PRO A 155 16.54 3.58 -4.39
N ALA A 156 16.24 3.71 -5.66
CA ALA A 156 16.34 4.99 -6.37
C ALA A 156 15.14 5.91 -6.04
N SER A 157 13.98 5.32 -5.73
CA SER A 157 12.76 6.01 -5.36
C SER A 157 12.03 5.24 -4.24
N MET A 158 11.37 6.01 -3.36
CA MET A 158 10.53 5.50 -2.27
C MET A 158 9.15 6.16 -2.37
N GLN A 159 8.19 5.45 -2.94
CA GLN A 159 6.82 5.93 -3.01
C GLN A 159 6.07 5.55 -1.73
N VAL A 160 5.57 6.54 -1.02
CA VAL A 160 4.79 6.38 0.21
C VAL A 160 3.34 6.67 -0.08
N LEU A 161 2.48 5.71 0.16
CA LEU A 161 1.02 5.84 0.09
C LEU A 161 0.46 5.66 1.50
N TYR A 162 -0.52 6.46 1.85
CA TYR A 162 -1.18 6.32 3.15
C TYR A 162 -2.69 6.50 2.99
N ARG A 163 -3.44 5.83 3.84
CA ARG A 163 -4.89 5.93 3.87
C ARG A 163 -5.43 5.73 5.27
N ARG A 164 -6.48 6.49 5.62
CA ARG A 164 -7.26 6.26 6.83
C ARG A 164 -8.02 4.95 6.68
N VAL A 165 -7.98 4.11 7.71
CA VAL A 165 -8.82 2.92 7.76
C VAL A 165 -10.23 3.33 8.15
N VAL A 166 -11.22 2.97 7.34
CA VAL A 166 -12.64 3.22 7.58
C VAL A 166 -13.27 1.92 8.07
N ARG A 167 -13.78 1.94 9.28
CA ARG A 167 -14.53 0.82 9.86
C ARG A 167 -16.04 1.00 9.72
#